data_e864fa31d8e3f24ac92ec592acfd2258
#
_entry.id   e864fa31d8e3f24ac92ec592acfd2258
#
_cell.length_a   1.000
_cell.length_b   1.000
_cell.length_c   1.000
_cell.angle_alpha   90.00
_cell.angle_beta   90.00
_cell.angle_gamma   90.00
#
_symmetry.space_group_name_H-M   'P 1'
#
loop_
_entity.id
_entity.type
_entity.pdbx_description
1 polymer ?
#
loop_
_entity_poly.entity_id
_entity_poly.type
_entity_poly.pdbx_seq_one_letter_code
_entity_poly.pdbx_strand_id
1 'polypeptide(L)'
;MLSFWEQKELIHYDYIVVGSGITGLSTACVIKERKPNAHILVLERGLLPTGASTKNAGFACIGSLSEKVYDLALMGEDKLLQLIENRWIGLQLLRKRLGDTAIDFQNNGGYELILNHESNSHVEQLSSMNDRLRPIFKQDVFKEDKNKINAFGFNANKIQSMVVNSLEGQINTGKMMNALHQYASSLGIKIITGADVSVIEENDKYVLVHANSSYNNIAFKASKVAICTNAFTRKLFPHLEINPGRGQVLVTSPISDLKVKGIFSFDEGFYYFRNFENRIIFGGGRNLDFEKEATTSFETNEKIIAQLQQYLSEMIIPNYSYTIEQTWTGIMAFGPNKLPLLQSMSDRIAMGVRLNGMGVALGSKIAEDLADIMLSDD
;
A
#
# COMPACT_ATOMS: atom_id res chain seq x y z
N MET A 1 -21.77 17.89 -25.17
CA MET A 1 -23.22 17.52 -25.06
C MET A 1 -23.30 16.00 -25.12
N LEU A 2 -24.01 15.36 -24.19
CA LEU A 2 -24.22 13.91 -24.21
C LEU A 2 -25.41 13.57 -25.13
N SER A 3 -25.28 12.51 -25.93
CA SER A 3 -26.36 11.94 -26.72
C SER A 3 -27.45 11.31 -25.82
N PHE A 4 -28.61 11.03 -26.39
CA PHE A 4 -29.68 10.30 -25.69
C PHE A 4 -29.18 8.94 -25.15
N TRP A 5 -28.41 8.21 -25.93
CA TRP A 5 -27.88 6.90 -25.56
C TRP A 5 -26.86 6.99 -24.42
N GLU A 6 -25.96 7.97 -24.46
CA GLU A 6 -25.01 8.20 -23.37
C GLU A 6 -25.73 8.54 -22.07
N GLN A 7 -26.76 9.38 -22.13
CA GLN A 7 -27.57 9.72 -20.95
C GLN A 7 -28.32 8.52 -20.38
N LYS A 8 -28.81 7.62 -21.22
CA LYS A 8 -29.59 6.46 -20.81
C LYS A 8 -28.72 5.34 -20.24
N GLU A 9 -27.58 5.01 -20.89
CA GLU A 9 -26.89 3.77 -20.69
C GLU A 9 -25.50 3.92 -20.04
N LEU A 10 -24.92 5.15 -20.01
CA LEU A 10 -23.51 5.30 -19.68
C LEU A 10 -23.23 6.16 -18.44
N ILE A 11 -24.23 6.82 -17.85
CA ILE A 11 -24.01 7.73 -16.73
C ILE A 11 -24.70 7.33 -15.41
N HIS A 12 -25.51 6.26 -15.41
CA HIS A 12 -26.24 5.80 -14.22
C HIS A 12 -25.67 4.51 -13.68
N TYR A 13 -25.35 4.48 -12.37
CA TYR A 13 -24.78 3.34 -11.67
C TYR A 13 -25.42 3.17 -10.29
N ASP A 14 -25.40 1.96 -9.75
CA ASP A 14 -25.77 1.73 -8.37
C ASP A 14 -24.63 2.20 -7.45
N TYR A 15 -23.39 1.89 -7.82
CA TYR A 15 -22.20 2.26 -7.06
C TYR A 15 -21.15 2.89 -7.95
N ILE A 16 -20.53 3.98 -7.48
CA ILE A 16 -19.32 4.54 -8.07
C ILE A 16 -18.19 4.47 -7.05
N VAL A 17 -17.04 3.94 -7.47
CA VAL A 17 -15.81 3.93 -6.68
C VAL A 17 -14.82 4.90 -7.30
N VAL A 18 -14.33 5.85 -6.52
CA VAL A 18 -13.37 6.86 -6.96
C VAL A 18 -11.96 6.43 -6.57
N GLY A 19 -11.15 6.09 -7.58
CA GLY A 19 -9.79 5.57 -7.46
C GLY A 19 -9.69 4.07 -7.77
N SER A 20 -8.83 3.70 -8.72
CA SER A 20 -8.58 2.32 -9.17
C SER A 20 -7.32 1.69 -8.53
N GLY A 21 -6.95 2.12 -7.32
CA GLY A 21 -5.91 1.47 -6.53
C GLY A 21 -6.39 0.14 -5.91
N ILE A 22 -5.53 -0.50 -5.09
CA ILE A 22 -5.83 -1.78 -4.42
C ILE A 22 -7.17 -1.69 -3.68
N THR A 23 -7.38 -0.67 -2.85
CA THR A 23 -8.61 -0.52 -2.06
C THR A 23 -9.82 -0.33 -2.97
N GLY A 24 -9.77 0.58 -3.94
CA GLY A 24 -10.92 0.89 -4.78
C GLY A 24 -11.36 -0.29 -5.66
N LEU A 25 -10.42 -0.93 -6.36
CA LEU A 25 -10.75 -2.12 -7.16
C LEU A 25 -11.25 -3.27 -6.28
N SER A 26 -10.61 -3.50 -5.12
CA SER A 26 -11.06 -4.53 -4.19
C SER A 26 -12.47 -4.22 -3.64
N THR A 27 -12.79 -2.96 -3.29
CA THR A 27 -14.13 -2.57 -2.85
C THR A 27 -15.17 -2.83 -3.94
N ALA A 28 -14.89 -2.43 -5.18
CA ALA A 28 -15.77 -2.68 -6.32
C ALA A 28 -15.99 -4.20 -6.52
N CYS A 29 -14.93 -5.01 -6.43
CA CYS A 29 -15.03 -6.47 -6.51
C CYS A 29 -15.91 -7.05 -5.40
N VAL A 30 -15.69 -6.66 -4.14
CA VAL A 30 -16.49 -7.15 -3.00
C VAL A 30 -17.97 -6.79 -3.16
N ILE A 31 -18.29 -5.54 -3.54
CA ILE A 31 -19.67 -5.14 -3.79
C ILE A 31 -20.28 -6.01 -4.91
N LYS A 32 -19.54 -6.22 -6.00
CA LYS A 32 -20.04 -7.01 -7.13
C LYS A 32 -20.19 -8.50 -6.80
N GLU A 33 -19.28 -9.07 -6.02
CA GLU A 33 -19.36 -10.45 -5.52
C GLU A 33 -20.60 -10.67 -4.65
N ARG A 34 -20.97 -9.66 -3.83
CA ARG A 34 -22.15 -9.73 -2.93
C ARG A 34 -23.45 -9.29 -3.60
N LYS A 35 -23.40 -8.40 -4.60
CA LYS A 35 -24.52 -7.92 -5.42
C LYS A 35 -24.21 -8.11 -6.92
N PRO A 36 -24.37 -9.32 -7.45
CA PRO A 36 -23.96 -9.65 -8.84
C PRO A 36 -24.67 -8.81 -9.92
N ASN A 37 -25.88 -8.31 -9.65
CA ASN A 37 -26.65 -7.51 -10.59
C ASN A 37 -26.35 -5.99 -10.52
N ALA A 38 -25.57 -5.53 -9.54
CA ALA A 38 -25.25 -4.13 -9.39
C ALA A 38 -24.43 -3.59 -10.56
N HIS A 39 -24.76 -2.39 -11.02
CA HIS A 39 -23.99 -1.64 -12.00
C HIS A 39 -22.93 -0.81 -11.27
N ILE A 40 -21.66 -1.17 -11.44
CA ILE A 40 -20.54 -0.55 -10.73
C ILE A 40 -19.62 0.14 -11.71
N LEU A 41 -19.26 1.39 -11.39
CA LEU A 41 -18.26 2.18 -12.10
C LEU A 41 -17.08 2.48 -11.18
N VAL A 42 -15.87 2.26 -11.68
CA VAL A 42 -14.62 2.74 -11.07
C VAL A 42 -14.07 3.88 -11.92
N LEU A 43 -13.76 5.02 -11.28
CA LEU A 43 -13.18 6.19 -11.93
C LEU A 43 -11.72 6.34 -11.52
N GLU A 44 -10.82 6.39 -12.51
CA GLU A 44 -9.38 6.61 -12.31
C GLU A 44 -8.93 7.88 -13.04
N ARG A 45 -8.23 8.77 -12.34
CA ARG A 45 -7.76 10.03 -12.92
C ARG A 45 -6.66 9.85 -13.99
N GLY A 46 -5.77 8.88 -13.80
CA GLY A 46 -4.68 8.61 -14.74
C GLY A 46 -5.10 7.68 -15.87
N LEU A 47 -4.30 7.61 -16.95
CA LEU A 47 -4.45 6.58 -17.98
C LEU A 47 -4.13 5.20 -17.42
N LEU A 48 -3.14 5.11 -16.53
CA LEU A 48 -2.86 3.96 -15.67
C LEU A 48 -3.12 4.39 -14.22
N PRO A 49 -3.34 3.46 -13.27
CA PRO A 49 -3.43 3.80 -11.86
C PRO A 49 -2.17 4.56 -11.41
N THR A 50 -2.33 5.81 -10.99
CA THR A 50 -1.21 6.72 -10.65
C THR A 50 -0.86 6.78 -9.17
N GLY A 51 -1.66 6.14 -8.33
CA GLY A 51 -1.49 6.13 -6.88
C GLY A 51 -0.38 5.20 -6.39
N ALA A 52 -0.22 5.09 -5.07
CA ALA A 52 0.79 4.26 -4.41
C ALA A 52 0.69 2.76 -4.76
N SER A 53 -0.47 2.31 -5.25
CA SER A 53 -0.71 0.90 -5.58
C SER A 53 0.19 0.36 -6.70
N THR A 54 0.65 1.19 -7.63
CA THR A 54 1.58 0.83 -8.71
C THR A 54 3.01 1.28 -8.44
N LYS A 55 3.26 1.98 -7.34
CA LYS A 55 4.55 2.62 -7.01
C LYS A 55 5.26 1.97 -5.82
N ASN A 56 4.62 1.04 -5.12
CA ASN A 56 5.18 0.36 -3.95
C ASN A 56 6.23 -0.68 -4.34
N ALA A 57 7.05 -1.08 -3.38
CA ALA A 57 8.12 -2.06 -3.59
C ALA A 57 7.65 -3.53 -3.52
N GLY A 58 6.35 -3.81 -3.31
CA GLY A 58 5.79 -5.15 -3.31
C GLY A 58 6.04 -5.95 -2.02
N PHE A 59 6.04 -5.28 -0.88
CA PHE A 59 6.15 -5.92 0.44
C PHE A 59 4.80 -6.52 0.84
N ALA A 60 4.78 -7.82 1.06
CA ALA A 60 3.66 -8.57 1.63
C ALA A 60 3.97 -8.85 3.11
N CYS A 61 3.79 -7.85 3.97
CA CYS A 61 4.30 -7.84 5.33
C CYS A 61 3.30 -7.28 6.35
N ILE A 62 3.49 -7.68 7.59
CA ILE A 62 2.78 -7.13 8.76
C ILE A 62 3.59 -6.04 9.47
N GLY A 63 4.89 -5.93 9.17
CA GLY A 63 5.84 -4.92 9.67
C GLY A 63 6.90 -5.47 10.62
N SER A 64 8.01 -4.72 10.77
CA SER A 64 9.18 -5.10 11.55
C SER A 64 8.94 -5.08 13.07
N LEU A 65 9.85 -5.66 13.84
CA LEU A 65 9.80 -5.67 15.30
C LEU A 65 9.89 -4.25 15.86
N SER A 66 10.86 -3.44 15.41
CA SER A 66 11.02 -2.05 15.89
C SER A 66 9.80 -1.19 15.58
N GLU A 67 9.21 -1.35 14.38
CA GLU A 67 7.94 -0.69 14.04
C GLU A 67 6.84 -1.07 15.03
N LYS A 68 6.72 -2.35 15.43
CA LYS A 68 5.70 -2.80 16.39
C LYS A 68 5.93 -2.29 17.79
N VAL A 69 7.19 -2.22 18.23
CA VAL A 69 7.57 -1.65 19.52
C VAL A 69 7.20 -0.17 19.58
N TYR A 70 7.52 0.59 18.53
CA TYR A 70 7.14 2.00 18.41
C TYR A 70 5.60 2.16 18.38
N ASP A 71 4.90 1.38 17.58
CA ASP A 71 3.45 1.43 17.44
C ASP A 71 2.73 1.09 18.76
N LEU A 72 3.28 0.13 19.55
CA LEU A 72 2.75 -0.22 20.88
C LEU A 72 2.77 0.99 21.83
N ALA A 73 3.88 1.72 21.83
CA ALA A 73 4.01 2.93 22.65
C ALA A 73 3.08 4.06 22.16
N LEU A 74 2.87 4.16 20.85
CA LEU A 74 2.07 5.23 20.25
C LEU A 74 0.56 5.04 20.43
N MET A 75 0.04 3.82 20.26
CA MET A 75 -1.40 3.59 20.16
C MET A 75 -1.98 2.58 21.15
N GLY A 76 -1.14 1.91 21.94
CA GLY A 76 -1.54 0.87 22.89
C GLY A 76 -1.74 -0.50 22.24
N GLU A 77 -1.86 -1.51 23.12
CA GLU A 77 -1.84 -2.92 22.70
C GLU A 77 -3.04 -3.31 21.82
N ASP A 78 -4.26 -3.00 22.24
CA ASP A 78 -5.48 -3.41 21.51
C ASP A 78 -5.49 -2.91 20.07
N LYS A 79 -5.16 -1.62 19.88
CA LYS A 79 -5.12 -1.02 18.54
C LYS A 79 -3.99 -1.56 17.69
N LEU A 80 -2.84 -1.84 18.30
CA LEU A 80 -1.71 -2.46 17.62
C LEU A 80 -2.09 -3.87 17.12
N LEU A 81 -2.63 -4.71 18.00
CA LEU A 81 -3.01 -6.08 17.65
C LEU A 81 -4.08 -6.09 16.56
N GLN A 82 -5.09 -5.26 16.67
CA GLN A 82 -6.12 -5.11 15.63
C GLN A 82 -5.51 -4.66 14.28
N LEU A 83 -4.57 -3.72 14.29
CA LEU A 83 -3.89 -3.27 13.06
C LEU A 83 -3.08 -4.39 12.42
N ILE A 84 -2.33 -5.17 13.21
CA ILE A 84 -1.55 -6.31 12.73
C ILE A 84 -2.45 -7.39 12.16
N GLU A 85 -3.53 -7.74 12.87
CA GLU A 85 -4.52 -8.71 12.41
C GLU A 85 -5.18 -8.27 11.10
N ASN A 86 -5.56 -7.00 10.98
CA ASN A 86 -6.12 -6.44 9.76
C ASN A 86 -5.12 -6.48 8.59
N ARG A 87 -3.81 -6.22 8.83
CA ARG A 87 -2.76 -6.38 7.82
C ARG A 87 -2.66 -7.84 7.35
N TRP A 88 -2.69 -8.78 8.28
CA TRP A 88 -2.64 -10.20 7.97
C TRP A 88 -3.86 -10.66 7.18
N ILE A 89 -5.06 -10.35 7.65
CA ILE A 89 -6.32 -10.70 6.98
C ILE A 89 -6.36 -10.09 5.57
N GLY A 90 -6.03 -8.81 5.42
CA GLY A 90 -6.06 -8.13 4.14
C GLY A 90 -5.09 -8.73 3.12
N LEU A 91 -3.90 -9.15 3.57
CA LEU A 91 -2.95 -9.88 2.74
C LEU A 91 -3.51 -11.25 2.30
N GLN A 92 -4.12 -12.02 3.22
CA GLN A 92 -4.74 -13.30 2.88
C GLN A 92 -5.91 -13.12 1.90
N LEU A 93 -6.74 -12.08 2.07
CA LEU A 93 -7.83 -11.75 1.15
C LEU A 93 -7.30 -11.43 -0.26
N LEU A 94 -6.24 -10.64 -0.37
CA LEU A 94 -5.60 -10.32 -1.65
C LEU A 94 -5.11 -11.60 -2.35
N ARG A 95 -4.37 -12.44 -1.64
CA ARG A 95 -3.83 -13.72 -2.14
C ARG A 95 -4.95 -14.69 -2.52
N LYS A 96 -6.00 -14.80 -1.71
CA LYS A 96 -7.17 -15.65 -2.01
C LYS A 96 -7.91 -15.20 -3.26
N ARG A 97 -8.09 -13.87 -3.44
CA ARG A 97 -8.82 -13.31 -4.58
C ARG A 97 -8.07 -13.47 -5.90
N LEU A 98 -6.75 -13.25 -5.89
CA LEU A 98 -5.96 -13.21 -7.12
C LEU A 98 -5.17 -14.50 -7.38
N GLY A 99 -4.83 -15.25 -6.34
CA GLY A 99 -3.94 -16.40 -6.40
C GLY A 99 -2.45 -16.01 -6.37
N ASP A 100 -1.65 -16.78 -5.63
CA ASP A 100 -0.22 -16.51 -5.43
C ASP A 100 0.58 -16.46 -6.74
N THR A 101 0.25 -17.31 -7.69
CA THR A 101 0.92 -17.35 -9.00
C THR A 101 0.68 -16.07 -9.81
N ALA A 102 -0.55 -15.55 -9.81
CA ALA A 102 -0.90 -14.36 -10.59
C ALA A 102 -0.23 -13.09 -10.06
N ILE A 103 0.03 -13.02 -8.76
CA ILE A 103 0.71 -11.88 -8.14
C ILE A 103 2.20 -12.12 -7.89
N ASP A 104 2.71 -13.31 -8.30
CA ASP A 104 4.08 -13.74 -8.05
C ASP A 104 4.47 -13.62 -6.57
N PHE A 105 3.61 -14.16 -5.70
CA PHE A 105 3.89 -14.18 -4.27
C PHE A 105 5.02 -15.15 -3.95
N GLN A 106 6.03 -14.65 -3.24
CA GLN A 106 7.20 -15.42 -2.82
C GLN A 106 7.36 -15.30 -1.31
N ASN A 107 7.22 -16.41 -0.59
CA ASN A 107 7.41 -16.46 0.86
C ASN A 107 8.90 -16.59 1.20
N ASN A 108 9.68 -15.55 0.91
CA ASN A 108 11.12 -15.52 1.14
C ASN A 108 11.51 -14.98 2.53
N GLY A 109 10.53 -14.65 3.38
CA GLY A 109 10.73 -14.07 4.69
C GLY A 109 10.91 -12.54 4.68
N GLY A 110 10.63 -11.95 5.83
CA GLY A 110 10.93 -10.56 6.18
C GLY A 110 12.10 -10.50 7.15
N TYR A 111 12.95 -9.51 6.99
CA TYR A 111 14.17 -9.34 7.77
C TYR A 111 14.32 -7.89 8.20
N GLU A 112 14.58 -7.67 9.48
CA GLU A 112 14.92 -6.36 9.99
C GLU A 112 16.39 -6.32 10.37
N LEU A 113 17.15 -5.37 9.82
CA LEU A 113 18.54 -5.13 10.14
C LEU A 113 18.61 -4.16 11.33
N ILE A 114 19.22 -4.57 12.42
CA ILE A 114 19.53 -3.71 13.56
C ILE A 114 20.95 -3.17 13.35
N LEU A 115 21.06 -1.86 13.18
CA LEU A 115 22.35 -1.24 12.87
C LEU A 115 23.19 -1.02 14.13
N ASN A 116 24.52 -0.94 14.00
CA ASN A 116 25.43 -0.80 15.15
C ASN A 116 25.23 0.46 16.00
N HIS A 117 24.61 1.50 15.45
CA HIS A 117 24.31 2.73 16.18
C HIS A 117 22.93 2.71 16.85
N GLU A 118 22.11 1.69 16.56
CA GLU A 118 20.80 1.53 17.18
C GLU A 118 20.90 0.86 18.54
N SER A 119 19.95 1.15 19.41
CA SER A 119 19.83 0.48 20.70
C SER A 119 19.38 -0.99 20.50
N ASN A 120 19.95 -1.92 21.25
CA ASN A 120 19.47 -3.31 21.33
C ASN A 120 18.09 -3.45 21.98
N SER A 121 17.52 -2.36 22.48
CA SER A 121 16.25 -2.38 23.21
C SER A 121 15.08 -3.03 22.44
N HIS A 122 15.13 -3.01 21.12
CA HIS A 122 14.08 -3.65 20.32
C HIS A 122 14.21 -5.18 20.34
N VAL A 123 15.44 -5.72 20.23
CA VAL A 123 15.70 -7.17 20.31
C VAL A 123 15.34 -7.74 21.68
N GLU A 124 15.58 -6.97 22.74
CA GLU A 124 15.18 -7.33 24.11
C GLU A 124 13.66 -7.48 24.27
N GLN A 125 12.88 -6.79 23.45
CA GLN A 125 11.41 -6.87 23.44
C GLN A 125 10.85 -7.98 22.55
N LEU A 126 11.69 -8.75 21.84
CA LEU A 126 11.29 -9.78 20.90
C LEU A 126 10.36 -10.83 21.54
N SER A 127 10.74 -11.35 22.71
CA SER A 127 9.92 -12.34 23.45
C SER A 127 8.56 -11.77 23.84
N SER A 128 8.55 -10.58 24.42
CA SER A 128 7.33 -9.89 24.82
C SER A 128 6.39 -9.59 23.64
N MET A 129 6.94 -9.23 22.48
CA MET A 129 6.15 -9.01 21.27
C MET A 129 5.58 -10.34 20.73
N ASN A 130 6.36 -11.41 20.72
CA ASN A 130 5.87 -12.73 20.32
C ASN A 130 4.72 -13.21 21.22
N ASP A 131 4.81 -13.00 22.53
CA ASP A 131 3.74 -13.39 23.47
C ASP A 131 2.42 -12.67 23.15
N ARG A 132 2.47 -11.37 22.79
CA ARG A 132 1.31 -10.60 22.36
C ARG A 132 0.74 -11.08 21.03
N LEU A 133 1.59 -11.50 20.10
CA LEU A 133 1.19 -11.91 18.75
C LEU A 133 0.75 -13.38 18.68
N ARG A 134 1.11 -14.22 19.65
CA ARG A 134 0.76 -15.65 19.68
C ARG A 134 -0.74 -15.93 19.62
N PRO A 135 -1.64 -15.13 20.22
CA PRO A 135 -3.09 -15.31 20.05
C PRO A 135 -3.56 -15.23 18.58
N ILE A 136 -2.92 -14.40 17.77
CA ILE A 136 -3.24 -14.19 16.35
C ILE A 136 -2.61 -15.28 15.48
N PHE A 137 -1.29 -15.51 15.62
CA PHE A 137 -0.52 -16.33 14.68
C PHE A 137 -0.30 -17.79 15.14
N LYS A 138 -0.60 -18.11 16.41
CA LYS A 138 -0.41 -19.43 17.05
C LYS A 138 1.04 -19.93 17.04
N GLN A 139 1.99 -19.04 16.81
CA GLN A 139 3.44 -19.28 16.78
C GLN A 139 4.21 -18.00 17.07
N ASP A 140 5.51 -18.12 17.29
CA ASP A 140 6.40 -16.98 17.37
C ASP A 140 6.56 -16.36 15.96
N VAL A 141 6.42 -15.04 15.90
CA VAL A 141 6.50 -14.27 14.66
C VAL A 141 7.93 -13.84 14.38
N PHE A 142 8.63 -13.38 15.40
CA PHE A 142 9.98 -12.83 15.31
C PHE A 142 11.01 -13.74 15.93
N LYS A 143 12.17 -13.85 15.25
CA LYS A 143 13.33 -14.60 15.73
C LYS A 143 14.60 -13.86 15.36
N GLU A 144 15.56 -13.78 16.29
CA GLU A 144 16.90 -13.28 15.97
C GLU A 144 17.71 -14.35 15.22
N ASP A 145 18.39 -13.97 14.12
CA ASP A 145 19.29 -14.83 13.36
C ASP A 145 20.46 -14.03 12.74
N LYS A 146 21.52 -13.85 13.51
CA LYS A 146 22.75 -13.12 13.08
C LYS A 146 23.48 -13.81 11.93
N ASN A 147 23.32 -15.12 11.74
CA ASN A 147 24.00 -15.86 10.67
C ASN A 147 23.53 -15.42 9.27
N LYS A 148 22.31 -14.90 9.19
CA LYS A 148 21.74 -14.38 7.94
C LYS A 148 22.49 -13.17 7.38
N ILE A 149 23.17 -12.37 8.23
CA ILE A 149 23.94 -11.20 7.82
C ILE A 149 25.00 -11.63 6.79
N ASN A 150 25.82 -12.61 7.14
CA ASN A 150 26.87 -13.14 6.26
C ASN A 150 26.29 -13.94 5.08
N ALA A 151 25.19 -14.68 5.30
CA ALA A 151 24.55 -15.48 4.26
C ALA A 151 24.04 -14.62 3.10
N PHE A 152 23.51 -13.42 3.38
CA PHE A 152 23.08 -12.46 2.36
C PHE A 152 24.22 -11.60 1.80
N GLY A 153 25.42 -11.65 2.39
CA GLY A 153 26.59 -10.90 1.95
C GLY A 153 26.59 -9.43 2.37
N PHE A 154 25.87 -9.09 3.42
CA PHE A 154 25.86 -7.74 3.99
C PHE A 154 27.15 -7.41 4.72
N ASN A 155 27.44 -6.12 4.88
CA ASN A 155 28.58 -5.65 5.66
C ASN A 155 28.33 -5.83 7.17
N ALA A 156 28.86 -6.91 7.74
CA ALA A 156 28.69 -7.23 9.16
C ALA A 156 29.25 -6.16 10.12
N ASN A 157 30.15 -5.28 9.65
CA ASN A 157 30.66 -4.17 10.47
C ASN A 157 29.63 -3.04 10.65
N LYS A 158 28.53 -3.03 9.91
CA LYS A 158 27.46 -2.03 9.98
C LYS A 158 26.20 -2.54 10.69
N ILE A 159 26.04 -3.88 10.81
CA ILE A 159 24.83 -4.55 11.27
C ILE A 159 25.14 -5.35 12.53
N GLN A 160 24.47 -5.02 13.61
CA GLN A 160 24.63 -5.66 14.93
C GLN A 160 23.84 -6.97 15.03
N SER A 161 22.63 -6.98 14.49
CA SER A 161 21.71 -8.12 14.57
C SER A 161 20.72 -8.13 13.39
N MET A 162 20.03 -9.24 13.24
CA MET A 162 18.94 -9.41 12.28
C MET A 162 17.78 -10.13 12.93
N VAL A 163 16.58 -9.54 12.82
CA VAL A 163 15.31 -10.14 13.23
C VAL A 163 14.62 -10.70 12.01
N VAL A 164 14.14 -11.92 12.07
CA VAL A 164 13.50 -12.67 10.99
C VAL A 164 12.01 -12.83 11.29
N ASN A 165 11.17 -12.59 10.29
CA ASN A 165 9.75 -12.92 10.28
C ASN A 165 9.45 -13.86 9.10
N SER A 166 9.17 -15.13 9.38
CA SER A 166 8.93 -16.15 8.35
C SER A 166 7.53 -16.09 7.71
N LEU A 167 6.63 -15.28 8.26
CA LEU A 167 5.26 -15.09 7.74
C LEU A 167 5.20 -14.10 6.57
N GLU A 168 6.27 -13.36 6.35
CA GLU A 168 6.33 -12.29 5.37
C GLU A 168 6.93 -12.77 4.04
N GLY A 169 6.63 -12.00 3.01
CA GLY A 169 7.11 -12.29 1.67
C GLY A 169 7.00 -11.07 0.76
N GLN A 170 7.05 -11.33 -0.52
CA GLN A 170 7.04 -10.30 -1.56
C GLN A 170 6.09 -10.66 -2.68
N ILE A 171 5.58 -9.64 -3.37
CA ILE A 171 4.76 -9.77 -4.57
C ILE A 171 5.35 -8.96 -5.73
N ASN A 172 4.97 -9.29 -6.94
CA ASN A 172 5.19 -8.40 -8.08
C ASN A 172 4.04 -7.38 -8.13
N THR A 173 4.33 -6.12 -7.80
CA THR A 173 3.36 -5.02 -7.76
C THR A 173 2.63 -4.83 -9.08
N GLY A 174 3.35 -4.92 -10.21
CA GLY A 174 2.76 -4.77 -11.54
C GLY A 174 1.82 -5.91 -11.88
N LYS A 175 2.24 -7.16 -11.65
CA LYS A 175 1.38 -8.34 -11.84
C LYS A 175 0.14 -8.28 -10.94
N MET A 176 0.30 -7.89 -9.68
CA MET A 176 -0.81 -7.76 -8.72
C MET A 176 -1.86 -6.76 -9.21
N MET A 177 -1.44 -5.56 -9.62
CA MET A 177 -2.38 -4.55 -10.10
C MET A 177 -3.04 -4.96 -11.41
N ASN A 178 -2.30 -5.61 -12.33
CA ASN A 178 -2.87 -6.13 -13.56
C ASN A 178 -3.90 -7.24 -13.29
N ALA A 179 -3.58 -8.20 -12.41
CA ALA A 179 -4.49 -9.27 -12.02
C ALA A 179 -5.76 -8.74 -11.36
N LEU A 180 -5.64 -7.75 -10.47
CA LEU A 180 -6.78 -7.13 -9.81
C LEU A 180 -7.68 -6.36 -10.79
N HIS A 181 -7.08 -5.65 -11.74
CA HIS A 181 -7.81 -4.95 -12.80
C HIS A 181 -8.56 -5.95 -13.71
N GLN A 182 -7.90 -7.02 -14.14
CA GLN A 182 -8.50 -8.09 -14.94
C GLN A 182 -9.65 -8.77 -14.18
N TYR A 183 -9.46 -9.07 -12.90
CA TYR A 183 -10.48 -9.66 -12.06
C TYR A 183 -11.72 -8.76 -11.95
N ALA A 184 -11.53 -7.46 -11.66
CA ALA A 184 -12.64 -6.50 -11.63
C ALA A 184 -13.38 -6.44 -12.97
N SER A 185 -12.66 -6.40 -14.09
CA SER A 185 -13.25 -6.39 -15.43
C SER A 185 -14.02 -7.69 -15.74
N SER A 186 -13.52 -8.85 -15.31
CA SER A 186 -14.19 -10.15 -15.52
C SER A 186 -15.51 -10.27 -14.75
N LEU A 187 -15.67 -9.53 -13.66
CA LEU A 187 -16.92 -9.41 -12.92
C LEU A 187 -17.92 -8.46 -13.61
N GLY A 188 -17.58 -7.80 -14.71
CA GLY A 188 -18.41 -6.83 -15.41
C GLY A 188 -18.41 -5.43 -14.76
N ILE A 189 -17.43 -5.12 -13.92
CA ILE A 189 -17.23 -3.77 -13.37
C ILE A 189 -16.67 -2.88 -14.48
N LYS A 190 -17.31 -1.74 -14.71
CA LYS A 190 -16.83 -0.74 -15.67
C LYS A 190 -15.72 0.09 -15.04
N ILE A 191 -14.61 0.24 -15.74
CA ILE A 191 -13.48 1.05 -15.29
C ILE A 191 -13.22 2.13 -16.35
N ILE A 192 -13.25 3.40 -15.94
CA ILE A 192 -12.94 4.53 -16.82
C ILE A 192 -11.66 5.20 -16.29
N THR A 193 -10.65 5.27 -17.14
CA THR A 193 -9.38 5.95 -16.87
C THR A 193 -9.35 7.33 -17.54
N GLY A 194 -8.46 8.23 -17.07
CA GLY A 194 -8.41 9.61 -17.53
C GLY A 194 -9.60 10.45 -17.03
N ALA A 195 -10.25 10.02 -15.95
CA ALA A 195 -11.43 10.64 -15.34
C ALA A 195 -11.06 11.22 -13.95
N ASP A 196 -10.63 12.47 -13.90
CA ASP A 196 -10.28 13.15 -12.64
C ASP A 196 -11.54 13.69 -11.98
N VAL A 197 -11.95 13.04 -10.88
CA VAL A 197 -13.10 13.48 -10.10
C VAL A 197 -12.76 14.78 -9.36
N SER A 198 -13.54 15.81 -9.63
CA SER A 198 -13.32 17.17 -9.10
C SER A 198 -14.36 17.60 -8.05
N VAL A 199 -15.60 17.14 -8.18
CA VAL A 199 -16.71 17.51 -7.31
C VAL A 199 -17.62 16.30 -7.09
N ILE A 200 -18.14 16.16 -5.88
CA ILE A 200 -19.15 15.17 -5.51
C ILE A 200 -20.30 15.95 -4.85
N GLU A 201 -21.50 15.83 -5.41
CA GLU A 201 -22.70 16.51 -4.94
C GLU A 201 -23.74 15.47 -4.53
N GLU A 202 -24.18 15.52 -3.30
CA GLU A 202 -25.21 14.62 -2.78
C GLU A 202 -26.54 15.33 -2.65
N ASN A 203 -27.61 14.62 -2.98
CA ASN A 203 -28.99 15.02 -2.69
C ASN A 203 -29.76 13.83 -2.09
N ASP A 204 -31.03 14.03 -1.74
CA ASP A 204 -31.85 13.02 -1.07
C ASP A 204 -32.02 11.70 -1.84
N LYS A 205 -31.78 11.69 -3.15
CA LYS A 205 -32.05 10.53 -4.01
C LYS A 205 -30.81 9.87 -4.59
N TYR A 206 -29.75 10.63 -4.83
CA TYR A 206 -28.55 10.15 -5.53
C TYR A 206 -27.36 11.07 -5.26
N VAL A 207 -26.18 10.60 -5.70
CA VAL A 207 -24.93 11.36 -5.72
C VAL A 207 -24.54 11.64 -7.17
N LEU A 208 -24.15 12.88 -7.47
CA LEU A 208 -23.48 13.27 -8.73
C LEU A 208 -21.97 13.29 -8.53
N VAL A 209 -21.26 12.60 -9.40
CA VAL A 209 -19.81 12.54 -9.43
C VAL A 209 -19.31 13.21 -10.70
N HIS A 210 -18.75 14.40 -10.56
CA HIS A 210 -18.21 15.18 -11.67
C HIS A 210 -16.79 14.75 -11.99
N ALA A 211 -16.61 14.14 -13.15
CA ALA A 211 -15.32 13.72 -13.65
C ALA A 211 -14.92 14.55 -14.87
N ASN A 212 -13.68 15.05 -14.83
CA ASN A 212 -13.08 15.85 -15.88
C ASN A 212 -12.06 15.03 -16.65
N SER A 213 -12.07 15.19 -17.96
CA SER A 213 -11.02 14.71 -18.85
C SER A 213 -10.50 15.89 -19.69
N SER A 214 -9.48 15.64 -20.50
CA SER A 214 -8.95 16.65 -21.43
C SER A 214 -9.99 17.11 -22.49
N TYR A 215 -11.07 16.35 -22.67
CA TYR A 215 -12.06 16.58 -23.72
C TYR A 215 -13.45 16.92 -23.19
N ASN A 216 -13.85 16.30 -22.08
CA ASN A 216 -15.23 16.38 -21.60
C ASN A 216 -15.28 16.45 -20.07
N ASN A 217 -16.31 17.10 -19.57
CA ASN A 217 -16.76 17.02 -18.19
C ASN A 217 -18.07 16.26 -18.17
N ILE A 218 -18.13 15.18 -17.38
CA ILE A 218 -19.30 14.32 -17.27
C ILE A 218 -19.70 14.21 -15.81
N ALA A 219 -20.98 14.40 -15.52
CA ALA A 219 -21.58 14.10 -14.24
C ALA A 219 -22.18 12.69 -14.29
N PHE A 220 -21.55 11.74 -13.61
CA PHE A 220 -22.09 10.41 -13.39
C PHE A 220 -23.03 10.43 -12.18
N LYS A 221 -24.08 9.62 -12.24
CA LYS A 221 -25.07 9.50 -11.17
C LYS A 221 -24.98 8.13 -10.51
N ALA A 222 -24.92 8.10 -9.17
CA ALA A 222 -24.92 6.87 -8.40
C ALA A 222 -25.89 6.88 -7.23
N SER A 223 -26.32 5.71 -6.80
CA SER A 223 -27.03 5.54 -5.53
C SER A 223 -26.07 5.74 -4.34
N LYS A 224 -24.87 5.18 -4.41
CA LYS A 224 -23.84 5.32 -3.38
C LYS A 224 -22.44 5.48 -3.99
N VAL A 225 -21.53 6.15 -3.27
CA VAL A 225 -20.15 6.47 -3.73
C VAL A 225 -19.13 6.08 -2.69
N ALA A 226 -18.11 5.30 -3.09
CA ALA A 226 -16.97 4.94 -2.28
C ALA A 226 -15.73 5.76 -2.69
N ILE A 227 -15.09 6.43 -1.72
CA ILE A 227 -13.90 7.25 -1.94
C ILE A 227 -12.65 6.44 -1.56
N CYS A 228 -11.81 6.15 -2.55
CA CYS A 228 -10.58 5.36 -2.41
C CYS A 228 -9.35 6.10 -2.98
N THR A 229 -9.34 7.43 -2.89
CA THR A 229 -8.34 8.31 -3.50
C THR A 229 -7.09 8.54 -2.63
N ASN A 230 -7.01 7.89 -1.48
CA ASN A 230 -5.87 7.89 -0.54
C ASN A 230 -5.29 9.30 -0.30
N ALA A 231 -4.05 9.60 -0.66
CA ALA A 231 -3.42 10.91 -0.43
C ALA A 231 -4.11 12.08 -1.16
N PHE A 232 -4.84 11.79 -2.23
CA PHE A 232 -5.52 12.80 -3.04
C PHE A 232 -6.94 13.14 -2.56
N THR A 233 -7.41 12.47 -1.50
CA THR A 233 -8.74 12.68 -0.90
C THR A 233 -8.96 14.13 -0.48
N ARG A 234 -7.91 14.84 -0.04
CA ARG A 234 -8.01 16.27 0.34
C ARG A 234 -8.42 17.20 -0.80
N LYS A 235 -8.28 16.79 -2.05
CA LYS A 235 -8.84 17.57 -3.17
C LYS A 235 -10.36 17.65 -3.11
N LEU A 236 -11.01 16.57 -2.66
CA LEU A 236 -12.47 16.47 -2.54
C LEU A 236 -12.96 16.87 -1.14
N PHE A 237 -12.18 16.56 -0.10
CA PHE A 237 -12.50 16.78 1.31
C PHE A 237 -11.33 17.49 2.04
N PRO A 238 -11.16 18.82 1.87
CA PRO A 238 -9.96 19.53 2.38
C PRO A 238 -9.80 19.54 3.89
N HIS A 239 -10.90 19.36 4.64
CA HIS A 239 -10.94 19.38 6.10
C HIS A 239 -10.41 18.11 6.76
N LEU A 240 -10.19 17.03 5.99
CA LEU A 240 -9.72 15.75 6.54
C LEU A 240 -8.21 15.79 6.86
N GLU A 241 -7.86 15.18 7.98
CA GLU A 241 -6.46 15.00 8.41
C GLU A 241 -5.80 13.87 7.60
N ILE A 242 -5.50 14.16 6.35
CA ILE A 242 -4.80 13.28 5.42
C ILE A 242 -3.60 14.02 4.86
N ASN A 243 -2.40 13.68 5.32
CA ASN A 243 -1.18 14.31 4.88
C ASN A 243 -0.48 13.46 3.82
N PRO A 244 -0.18 14.01 2.64
CA PRO A 244 0.60 13.28 1.66
C PRO A 244 2.02 13.06 2.16
N GLY A 245 2.60 11.92 1.79
CA GLY A 245 4.00 11.64 2.06
C GLY A 245 4.60 10.92 0.87
N ARG A 246 5.57 11.56 0.22
CA ARG A 246 6.27 11.00 -0.92
C ARG A 246 7.32 10.00 -0.44
N GLY A 247 7.34 8.82 -1.04
CA GLY A 247 8.39 7.82 -0.87
C GLY A 247 9.27 7.78 -2.11
N GLN A 248 10.59 7.70 -1.91
CA GLN A 248 11.59 7.55 -2.95
C GLN A 248 11.93 6.07 -3.12
N VAL A 249 12.12 5.63 -4.35
CA VAL A 249 12.51 4.24 -4.66
C VAL A 249 13.52 4.26 -5.81
N LEU A 250 14.50 3.36 -5.74
CA LEU A 250 15.42 3.08 -6.82
C LEU A 250 15.47 1.57 -7.13
N VAL A 251 15.93 1.22 -8.31
CA VAL A 251 16.25 -0.16 -8.69
C VAL A 251 17.63 -0.21 -9.35
N THR A 252 18.39 -1.26 -9.01
CA THR A 252 19.70 -1.50 -9.62
C THR A 252 19.55 -2.19 -10.98
N SER A 253 20.61 -2.10 -11.80
CA SER A 253 20.82 -3.06 -12.90
C SER A 253 20.92 -4.49 -12.36
N PRO A 254 20.82 -5.52 -13.24
CA PRO A 254 21.03 -6.91 -12.83
C PRO A 254 22.39 -7.12 -12.18
N ILE A 255 22.43 -7.89 -11.11
CA ILE A 255 23.61 -8.20 -10.30
C ILE A 255 23.87 -9.71 -10.39
N SER A 256 25.05 -10.11 -10.87
CA SER A 256 25.43 -11.52 -10.93
C SER A 256 25.59 -12.10 -9.52
N ASP A 257 25.09 -13.33 -9.32
CA ASP A 257 25.21 -14.09 -8.07
C ASP A 257 24.69 -13.36 -6.81
N LEU A 258 23.65 -12.53 -6.98
CA LEU A 258 23.02 -11.80 -5.89
C LEU A 258 22.49 -12.76 -4.81
N LYS A 259 23.05 -12.65 -3.60
CA LYS A 259 22.65 -13.49 -2.45
C LYS A 259 21.44 -12.96 -1.69
N VAL A 260 21.08 -11.70 -1.86
CA VAL A 260 19.95 -11.07 -1.18
C VAL A 260 18.65 -11.70 -1.67
N LYS A 261 17.84 -12.24 -0.75
CA LYS A 261 16.55 -12.87 -1.07
C LYS A 261 15.56 -12.66 0.07
N GLY A 262 14.46 -11.97 -0.22
CA GLY A 262 13.43 -11.61 0.75
C GLY A 262 13.20 -10.11 0.81
N ILE A 263 12.42 -9.68 1.78
CA ILE A 263 12.15 -8.27 2.08
C ILE A 263 12.94 -7.86 3.33
N PHE A 264 13.47 -6.67 3.32
CA PHE A 264 14.36 -6.16 4.37
C PHE A 264 13.96 -4.75 4.76
N SER A 265 14.07 -4.42 6.05
CA SER A 265 13.88 -3.07 6.57
C SER A 265 14.91 -2.74 7.64
N PHE A 266 15.10 -1.47 7.93
CA PHE A 266 15.91 -0.96 9.05
C PHE A 266 15.46 0.47 9.40
N ASP A 267 15.98 1.02 10.51
CA ASP A 267 15.63 2.34 11.00
C ASP A 267 14.09 2.49 11.13
N GLU A 268 13.48 1.65 12.00
CA GLU A 268 12.04 1.62 12.26
C GLU A 268 11.16 1.52 10.99
N GLY A 269 11.70 0.92 9.92
CA GLY A 269 11.02 0.77 8.63
C GLY A 269 11.09 1.99 7.71
N PHE A 270 11.86 3.04 8.08
CA PHE A 270 12.10 4.18 7.19
C PHE A 270 12.88 3.81 5.95
N TYR A 271 13.68 2.74 5.99
CA TYR A 271 14.38 2.19 4.84
C TYR A 271 13.93 0.75 4.61
N TYR A 272 13.69 0.40 3.35
CA TYR A 272 13.22 -0.93 2.99
C TYR A 272 13.72 -1.34 1.61
N PHE A 273 14.24 -2.58 1.49
CA PHE A 273 14.72 -3.11 0.23
C PHE A 273 14.35 -4.58 0.05
N ARG A 274 14.41 -5.04 -1.17
CA ARG A 274 14.20 -6.45 -1.51
C ARG A 274 14.91 -6.82 -2.82
N ASN A 275 15.07 -8.11 -3.05
CA ASN A 275 15.40 -8.57 -4.39
C ASN A 275 14.16 -8.56 -5.31
N PHE A 276 14.38 -8.29 -6.57
CA PHE A 276 13.47 -8.56 -7.67
C PHE A 276 14.26 -9.23 -8.77
N GLU A 277 14.02 -10.53 -9.00
CA GLU A 277 14.94 -11.35 -9.79
C GLU A 277 16.36 -11.22 -9.23
N ASN A 278 17.29 -10.75 -10.04
CA ASN A 278 18.69 -10.48 -9.66
C ASN A 278 18.99 -8.97 -9.50
N ARG A 279 18.01 -8.15 -9.14
CA ARG A 279 18.11 -6.71 -8.85
C ARG A 279 17.79 -6.44 -7.38
N ILE A 280 18.19 -5.26 -6.91
CA ILE A 280 17.69 -4.71 -5.65
C ILE A 280 16.74 -3.57 -5.96
N ILE A 281 15.51 -3.63 -5.42
CA ILE A 281 14.60 -2.50 -5.28
C ILE A 281 14.79 -1.96 -3.87
N PHE A 282 15.10 -0.66 -3.74
CA PHE A 282 15.37 -0.03 -2.45
C PHE A 282 14.65 1.31 -2.35
N GLY A 283 13.95 1.53 -1.27
CA GLY A 283 13.21 2.76 -1.01
C GLY A 283 13.28 3.21 0.44
N GLY A 284 12.71 4.38 0.70
CA GLY A 284 12.64 4.95 2.03
C GLY A 284 13.34 6.30 2.17
N GLY A 285 13.87 6.57 3.37
CA GLY A 285 14.64 7.79 3.68
C GLY A 285 13.80 9.07 3.84
N ARG A 286 12.47 8.96 3.94
CA ARG A 286 11.60 10.13 4.12
C ARG A 286 11.92 10.91 5.40
N ASN A 287 12.44 10.24 6.43
CA ASN A 287 12.88 10.85 7.68
C ASN A 287 14.05 11.83 7.53
N LEU A 288 14.79 11.79 6.42
CA LEU A 288 15.85 12.77 6.12
C LEU A 288 15.33 14.16 5.73
N ASP A 289 14.07 14.23 5.26
CA ASP A 289 13.51 15.49 4.72
C ASP A 289 11.98 15.47 4.73
N PHE A 290 11.39 15.26 5.91
CA PHE A 290 9.94 15.16 6.07
C PHE A 290 9.16 16.32 5.46
N GLU A 291 9.71 17.54 5.55
CA GLU A 291 9.07 18.75 5.05
C GLU A 291 8.93 18.72 3.52
N LYS A 292 10.01 18.42 2.80
CA LYS A 292 9.97 18.32 1.33
C LYS A 292 9.20 17.10 0.84
N GLU A 293 9.17 16.02 1.63
CA GLU A 293 8.42 14.82 1.29
C GLU A 293 6.92 14.92 1.65
N ALA A 294 6.47 15.99 2.32
CA ALA A 294 5.05 16.27 2.57
C ALA A 294 4.37 16.90 1.32
N THR A 295 4.38 16.17 0.22
CA THR A 295 3.95 16.67 -1.10
C THR A 295 3.20 15.63 -1.92
N THR A 296 2.43 16.08 -2.92
CA THR A 296 1.84 15.25 -3.99
C THR A 296 2.60 15.32 -5.32
N SER A 297 3.74 16.05 -5.37
CA SER A 297 4.65 16.05 -6.52
C SER A 297 5.37 14.70 -6.66
N PHE A 298 5.59 14.28 -7.90
CA PHE A 298 6.31 13.03 -8.21
C PHE A 298 7.81 13.25 -8.50
N GLU A 299 8.34 14.40 -8.15
CA GLU A 299 9.77 14.71 -8.30
C GLU A 299 10.64 13.88 -7.34
N THR A 300 11.85 13.55 -7.75
CA THR A 300 12.82 12.87 -6.90
C THR A 300 13.50 13.86 -5.94
N ASN A 301 13.94 13.34 -4.78
CA ASN A 301 14.74 14.08 -3.82
C ASN A 301 16.17 13.53 -3.84
N GLU A 302 17.09 14.30 -4.45
CA GLU A 302 18.47 13.89 -4.64
C GLU A 302 19.21 13.56 -3.33
N LYS A 303 18.90 14.25 -2.23
CA LYS A 303 19.46 13.97 -0.91
C LYS A 303 19.11 12.54 -0.45
N ILE A 304 17.85 12.14 -0.63
CA ILE A 304 17.38 10.81 -0.26
C ILE A 304 17.97 9.75 -1.20
N ILE A 305 17.96 10.00 -2.51
CA ILE A 305 18.54 9.07 -3.49
C ILE A 305 20.03 8.83 -3.22
N ALA A 306 20.80 9.89 -2.91
CA ALA A 306 22.20 9.76 -2.54
C ALA A 306 22.40 8.88 -1.28
N GLN A 307 21.55 9.05 -0.27
CA GLN A 307 21.60 8.24 0.94
C GLN A 307 21.26 6.76 0.67
N LEU A 308 20.26 6.49 -0.18
CA LEU A 308 19.96 5.12 -0.60
C LEU A 308 21.13 4.47 -1.32
N GLN A 309 21.80 5.19 -2.22
CA GLN A 309 23.00 4.70 -2.92
C GLN A 309 24.16 4.44 -1.95
N GLN A 310 24.36 5.29 -0.95
CA GLN A 310 25.36 5.08 0.08
C GLN A 310 25.11 3.79 0.87
N TYR A 311 23.89 3.53 1.32
CA TYR A 311 23.54 2.28 2.00
C TYR A 311 23.71 1.05 1.11
N LEU A 312 23.41 1.14 -0.19
CA LEU A 312 23.65 0.05 -1.12
C LEU A 312 25.15 -0.29 -1.17
N SER A 313 26.03 0.70 -1.40
CA SER A 313 27.45 0.50 -1.60
C SER A 313 28.23 0.17 -0.31
N GLU A 314 27.79 0.68 0.84
CA GLU A 314 28.51 0.48 2.09
C GLU A 314 28.00 -0.69 2.94
N MET A 315 26.72 -1.06 2.80
CA MET A 315 26.07 -1.99 3.72
C MET A 315 25.39 -3.18 3.03
N ILE A 316 24.54 -2.92 2.02
CA ILE A 316 23.64 -3.95 1.47
C ILE A 316 24.36 -4.82 0.43
N ILE A 317 25.05 -4.22 -0.52
CA ILE A 317 25.74 -4.93 -1.61
C ILE A 317 27.17 -4.37 -1.83
N PRO A 318 28.03 -4.33 -0.77
CA PRO A 318 29.33 -3.64 -0.83
C PRO A 318 30.32 -4.29 -1.82
N ASN A 319 30.12 -5.55 -2.17
CA ASN A 319 31.05 -6.33 -2.99
C ASN A 319 30.53 -6.57 -4.41
N TYR A 320 29.48 -5.86 -4.83
CA TYR A 320 28.88 -6.05 -6.16
C TYR A 320 29.06 -4.81 -7.03
N SER A 321 29.19 -5.05 -8.33
CA SER A 321 29.14 -3.98 -9.34
C SER A 321 27.72 -3.85 -9.87
N TYR A 322 27.21 -2.63 -9.87
CA TYR A 322 25.87 -2.30 -10.36
C TYR A 322 25.79 -0.82 -10.78
N THR A 323 24.75 -0.48 -11.49
CA THR A 323 24.32 0.90 -11.74
C THR A 323 22.89 1.09 -11.24
N ILE A 324 22.46 2.31 -11.05
CA ILE A 324 21.03 2.61 -10.81
C ILE A 324 20.36 2.66 -12.18
N GLU A 325 19.42 1.73 -12.40
CA GLU A 325 18.68 1.63 -13.68
C GLU A 325 17.53 2.62 -13.73
N GLN A 326 16.82 2.80 -12.60
CA GLN A 326 15.67 3.70 -12.52
C GLN A 326 15.43 4.18 -11.10
N THR A 327 14.88 5.40 -10.99
CA THR A 327 14.30 5.94 -9.77
C THR A 327 12.84 6.33 -10.02
N TRP A 328 12.00 6.22 -8.99
CA TRP A 328 10.61 6.70 -9.05
C TRP A 328 10.11 7.08 -7.66
N THR A 329 8.93 7.68 -7.61
CA THR A 329 8.30 8.09 -6.36
C THR A 329 6.87 7.58 -6.27
N GLY A 330 6.38 7.41 -5.04
CA GLY A 330 4.99 7.07 -4.74
C GLY A 330 4.44 7.97 -3.64
N ILE A 331 3.17 8.38 -3.76
CA ILE A 331 2.53 9.27 -2.78
C ILE A 331 1.67 8.44 -1.85
N MET A 332 2.07 8.37 -0.61
CA MET A 332 1.34 7.74 0.49
C MET A 332 0.47 8.76 1.22
N ALA A 333 -0.45 8.29 2.05
CA ALA A 333 -1.29 9.11 2.92
C ALA A 333 -1.03 8.77 4.38
N PHE A 334 -0.79 9.79 5.17
CA PHE A 334 -0.53 9.71 6.61
C PHE A 334 -1.54 10.53 7.40
N GLY A 335 -1.68 10.23 8.69
CA GLY A 335 -2.54 10.95 9.63
C GLY A 335 -1.91 11.06 11.00
N PRO A 336 -2.67 11.49 12.02
CA PRO A 336 -2.18 11.65 13.39
C PRO A 336 -1.81 10.31 14.04
N ASN A 337 -2.29 9.20 13.49
CA ASN A 337 -1.97 7.85 13.91
C ASN A 337 -1.80 6.94 12.67
N LYS A 338 -1.32 5.71 12.89
CA LYS A 338 -1.12 4.72 11.81
C LYS A 338 -2.40 3.96 11.39
N LEU A 339 -3.57 4.31 11.92
CA LEU A 339 -4.82 3.64 11.56
C LEU A 339 -5.34 4.18 10.22
N PRO A 340 -5.90 3.31 9.37
CA PRO A 340 -6.65 3.74 8.20
C PRO A 340 -7.82 4.65 8.57
N LEU A 341 -8.24 5.49 7.64
CA LEU A 341 -9.47 6.26 7.77
C LEU A 341 -10.57 5.53 7.00
N LEU A 342 -11.44 4.87 7.74
CA LEU A 342 -12.62 4.18 7.25
C LEU A 342 -13.84 4.80 7.94
N GLN A 343 -14.70 5.45 7.16
CA GLN A 343 -15.90 6.10 7.72
C GLN A 343 -16.99 6.34 6.69
N SER A 344 -18.24 6.35 7.15
CA SER A 344 -19.37 6.94 6.44
C SER A 344 -19.28 8.46 6.53
N MET A 345 -19.47 9.15 5.41
CA MET A 345 -19.56 10.61 5.33
C MET A 345 -21.01 11.06 5.32
N SER A 346 -21.89 10.22 4.79
CA SER A 346 -23.34 10.35 4.75
C SER A 346 -23.95 8.97 4.52
N ASP A 347 -25.27 8.89 4.34
CA ASP A 347 -25.96 7.64 3.99
C ASP A 347 -25.54 7.08 2.63
N ARG A 348 -24.94 7.93 1.76
CA ARG A 348 -24.58 7.56 0.38
C ARG A 348 -23.10 7.62 0.06
N ILE A 349 -22.30 8.25 0.90
CA ILE A 349 -20.86 8.44 0.67
C ILE A 349 -20.07 7.84 1.81
N ALA A 350 -19.15 6.92 1.51
CA ALA A 350 -18.21 6.39 2.48
C ALA A 350 -16.78 6.41 1.91
N MET A 351 -15.79 6.30 2.77
CA MET A 351 -14.38 6.32 2.35
C MET A 351 -13.53 5.27 3.07
N GLY A 352 -12.52 4.76 2.32
CA GLY A 352 -11.47 3.90 2.82
C GLY A 352 -10.11 4.39 2.30
N VAL A 353 -9.39 5.17 3.11
CA VAL A 353 -8.17 5.91 2.71
C VAL A 353 -7.15 5.96 3.86
N ARG A 354 -6.02 6.61 3.65
CA ARG A 354 -4.97 6.82 4.67
C ARG A 354 -4.37 5.49 5.18
N LEU A 355 -3.81 4.70 4.25
CA LEU A 355 -3.27 3.37 4.56
C LEU A 355 -1.83 3.39 5.10
N ASN A 356 -1.26 4.57 5.37
CA ASN A 356 0.04 4.77 6.05
C ASN A 356 1.21 3.94 5.48
N GLY A 357 1.27 3.79 4.15
CA GLY A 357 2.29 2.99 3.47
C GLY A 357 2.02 1.48 3.41
N MET A 358 0.99 0.97 4.11
CA MET A 358 0.71 -0.48 4.24
C MET A 358 -0.41 -0.98 3.32
N GLY A 359 -0.62 -0.33 2.18
CA GLY A 359 -1.74 -0.61 1.27
C GLY A 359 -1.78 -2.03 0.69
N VAL A 360 -0.64 -2.69 0.49
CA VAL A 360 -0.58 -4.08 0.01
C VAL A 360 -1.24 -5.03 1.03
N ALA A 361 -0.90 -4.87 2.32
CA ALA A 361 -1.45 -5.69 3.38
C ALA A 361 -2.87 -5.28 3.79
N LEU A 362 -3.15 -3.96 3.89
CA LEU A 362 -4.42 -3.46 4.43
C LEU A 362 -5.52 -3.29 3.38
N GLY A 363 -5.17 -3.03 2.11
CA GLY A 363 -6.12 -2.53 1.11
C GLY A 363 -7.32 -3.44 0.89
N SER A 364 -7.14 -4.76 0.90
CA SER A 364 -8.25 -5.72 0.73
C SER A 364 -9.14 -5.82 1.97
N LYS A 365 -8.58 -5.70 3.20
CA LYS A 365 -9.39 -5.68 4.44
C LYS A 365 -10.23 -4.40 4.53
N ILE A 366 -9.61 -3.25 4.26
CA ILE A 366 -10.34 -1.97 4.22
C ILE A 366 -11.42 -1.98 3.13
N ALA A 367 -11.19 -2.68 2.03
CA ALA A 367 -12.18 -2.83 0.97
C ALA A 367 -13.39 -3.68 1.41
N GLU A 368 -13.19 -4.76 2.15
CA GLU A 368 -14.29 -5.54 2.75
C GLU A 368 -15.11 -4.66 3.70
N ASP A 369 -14.44 -3.96 4.63
CA ASP A 369 -15.11 -3.13 5.62
C ASP A 369 -15.84 -1.94 4.98
N LEU A 370 -15.25 -1.34 3.93
CA LEU A 370 -15.90 -0.28 3.17
C LEU A 370 -17.12 -0.81 2.42
N ALA A 371 -17.04 -2.00 1.85
CA ALA A 371 -18.18 -2.64 1.20
C ALA A 371 -19.30 -2.97 2.22
N ASP A 372 -18.97 -3.38 3.45
CA ASP A 372 -19.95 -3.55 4.53
C ASP A 372 -20.73 -2.25 4.80
N ILE A 373 -20.02 -1.12 4.92
CA ILE A 373 -20.65 0.20 5.09
C ILE A 373 -21.55 0.54 3.88
N MET A 374 -21.04 0.30 2.65
CA MET A 374 -21.80 0.61 1.43
C MET A 374 -23.05 -0.24 1.25
N LEU A 375 -23.13 -1.40 1.88
CA LEU A 375 -24.21 -2.38 1.75
C LEU A 375 -25.15 -2.43 2.97
N SER A 376 -24.84 -1.71 4.06
CA SER A 376 -25.53 -1.85 5.36
C SER A 376 -27.01 -1.43 5.37
N ASP A 377 -27.46 -0.65 4.39
CA ASP A 377 -28.84 -0.10 4.35
C ASP A 377 -29.71 -0.73 3.23
N ASP A 378 -29.30 -1.86 2.68
CA ASP A 378 -30.00 -2.53 1.57
C ASP A 378 -30.72 -3.83 2.00
#